data_3fb5fb9788b1330acdeca05789052d20
#
_entry.id   3fb5fb9788b1330acdeca05789052d20
#
_cell.length_a   1.000
_cell.length_b   1.000
_cell.length_c   1.000
_cell.angle_alpha   90.00
_cell.angle_beta   90.00
_cell.angle_gamma   90.00
#
_symmetry.space_group_name_H-M   'P 1'
#
loop_
_entity.id
_entity.type
_entity.pdbx_description
1 polymer ?
#
loop_
_entity_poly.entity_id
_entity_poly.type
_entity_poly.pdbx_seq_one_letter_code
_entity_poly.pdbx_strand_id
1 'polypeptide(L)'
;MVILSRKGSDSENGDNINRLLIILAVSLFLGSIDVSLGTTTEVLVSGSTTVLPLGEMAAEAFDLQQNEFHISVTGGGTGAGLTNIAEGRSNVAMASREVTTDEKEKYNDRFQEFLIAYDGIGVAVSKAIYDGGVKNLTRDQLKKIYAGEITKWSQLGGPDSDIYVIAREQGSGTLDTFNEVIMGNSKAETPGVKTIAMSSAEVKTAVTGSNKAIGYLGFSYIQGKDLDTVALDGKQMTVETIKDGSYSLARKLYLVTFGSPNPGAKAYIDFLKGPQGQKIAEENGFIPVEYSATSVAVQTNQTSGKENQPSAKKQPGFELTFALAGLLGVSCILHRRKV
;
A
#
# COMPACT_ATOMS: atom_id res chain seq x y z
N MET A 1 -36.72 49.26 78.87
CA MET A 1 -35.33 49.46 78.50
C MET A 1 -34.90 48.15 77.89
N VAL A 2 -34.97 48.05 76.52
CA VAL A 2 -34.65 46.82 75.81
C VAL A 2 -33.49 47.19 74.84
N ILE A 3 -32.34 46.59 75.07
CA ILE A 3 -31.16 46.72 74.29
C ILE A 3 -31.19 45.57 73.19
N LEU A 4 -31.43 45.90 71.95
CA LEU A 4 -31.31 44.98 70.84
C LEU A 4 -29.86 44.98 70.34
N SER A 5 -29.18 43.87 70.50
CA SER A 5 -27.87 43.61 69.96
C SER A 5 -27.99 43.26 68.44
N ARG A 6 -27.40 44.06 67.57
CA ARG A 6 -27.18 43.78 66.19
C ARG A 6 -25.81 43.12 66.04
N LYS A 7 -25.76 41.85 65.69
CA LYS A 7 -24.54 41.16 65.38
C LYS A 7 -24.77 40.21 64.21
N GLY A 8 -24.00 40.34 63.10
CA GLY A 8 -23.76 39.30 62.16
C GLY A 8 -24.45 39.36 60.83
N SER A 9 -24.00 40.28 59.91
CA SER A 9 -24.33 40.19 58.46
C SER A 9 -23.17 40.44 57.50
N ASP A 10 -21.94 40.63 58.01
CA ASP A 10 -20.83 41.03 57.14
C ASP A 10 -19.87 39.89 56.67
N SER A 11 -20.05 38.67 57.23
CA SER A 11 -19.16 37.54 56.89
C SER A 11 -19.63 36.68 55.70
N GLU A 12 -20.93 36.61 55.46
CA GLU A 12 -21.49 35.81 54.35
C GLU A 12 -21.32 36.44 52.98
N ASN A 13 -21.23 37.75 52.88
CA ASN A 13 -21.06 38.44 51.61
C ASN A 13 -19.64 38.34 51.06
N GLY A 14 -18.60 38.24 51.90
CA GLY A 14 -17.21 38.09 51.50
C GLY A 14 -16.91 36.74 50.83
N ASP A 15 -17.48 35.67 51.41
CA ASP A 15 -17.30 34.31 50.90
C ASP A 15 -18.00 34.05 49.55
N ASN A 16 -19.15 34.68 49.35
CA ASN A 16 -19.88 34.61 48.09
C ASN A 16 -19.18 35.35 46.94
N ILE A 17 -18.57 36.50 47.24
CA ILE A 17 -17.79 37.26 46.25
C ILE A 17 -16.54 36.51 45.86
N ASN A 18 -15.83 35.89 46.82
CA ASN A 18 -14.64 35.08 46.51
C ASN A 18 -14.96 33.81 45.70
N ARG A 19 -16.10 33.15 46.03
CA ARG A 19 -16.58 32.00 45.23
C ARG A 19 -16.98 32.41 43.79
N LEU A 20 -17.59 33.57 43.63
CA LEU A 20 -17.97 34.09 42.33
C LEU A 20 -16.72 34.46 41.48
N LEU A 21 -15.69 35.07 42.10
CA LEU A 21 -14.43 35.38 41.45
C LEU A 21 -13.62 34.13 41.05
N ILE A 22 -13.65 33.06 41.88
CA ILE A 22 -13.00 31.79 41.54
C ILE A 22 -13.73 31.11 40.39
N ILE A 23 -15.06 31.11 40.38
CA ILE A 23 -15.84 30.55 39.28
C ILE A 23 -15.60 31.35 37.98
N LEU A 24 -15.51 32.68 38.04
CA LEU A 24 -15.20 33.52 36.90
C LEU A 24 -13.76 33.31 36.38
N ALA A 25 -12.79 33.14 37.28
CA ALA A 25 -11.41 32.85 36.93
C ALA A 25 -11.23 31.46 36.27
N VAL A 26 -11.96 30.44 36.77
CA VAL A 26 -11.94 29.10 36.19
C VAL A 26 -12.66 29.08 34.85
N SER A 27 -13.75 29.82 34.68
CA SER A 27 -14.41 29.92 33.35
C SER A 27 -13.61 30.72 32.34
N LEU A 28 -12.81 31.72 32.74
CA LEU A 28 -11.87 32.41 31.84
C LEU A 28 -10.67 31.53 31.47
N PHE A 29 -10.24 30.60 32.34
CA PHE A 29 -9.14 29.68 32.07
C PHE A 29 -9.57 28.49 31.19
N LEU A 30 -10.84 28.09 31.21
CA LEU A 30 -11.42 27.05 30.35
C LEU A 30 -11.83 27.57 28.97
N GLY A 31 -11.88 28.91 28.78
CA GLY A 31 -12.27 29.53 27.50
C GLY A 31 -11.16 29.65 26.46
N SER A 32 -9.95 29.16 26.74
CA SER A 32 -8.78 29.29 25.83
C SER A 32 -8.21 27.96 25.36
N ILE A 33 -8.97 26.88 25.44
CA ILE A 33 -8.63 25.67 24.68
C ILE A 33 -9.20 25.88 23.29
N ASP A 34 -8.43 26.54 22.43
CA ASP A 34 -8.63 26.43 20.98
C ASP A 34 -8.38 24.96 20.61
N VAL A 35 -9.42 24.14 20.72
CA VAL A 35 -9.47 22.87 20.01
C VAL A 35 -9.55 23.23 18.54
N SER A 36 -8.40 23.49 17.93
CA SER A 36 -8.28 23.48 16.48
C SER A 36 -8.67 22.07 16.03
N LEU A 37 -9.94 21.89 15.70
CA LEU A 37 -10.39 20.75 14.90
C LEU A 37 -9.71 20.93 13.54
N GLY A 38 -8.46 20.47 13.44
CA GLY A 38 -7.75 20.41 12.18
C GLY A 38 -8.64 19.64 11.21
N THR A 39 -9.10 20.31 10.16
CA THR A 39 -9.81 19.63 9.06
C THR A 39 -8.80 18.75 8.36
N THR A 40 -8.94 17.43 8.54
CA THR A 40 -8.14 16.45 7.82
C THR A 40 -8.38 16.62 6.32
N THR A 41 -7.33 16.80 5.55
CA THR A 41 -7.42 16.94 4.10
C THR A 41 -7.46 15.58 3.44
N GLU A 42 -8.49 15.30 2.65
CA GLU A 42 -8.61 14.04 1.93
C GLU A 42 -7.71 14.02 0.69
N VAL A 43 -7.00 12.89 0.49
CA VAL A 43 -6.19 12.60 -0.69
C VAL A 43 -6.75 11.36 -1.37
N LEU A 44 -7.31 11.57 -2.57
CA LEU A 44 -7.92 10.50 -3.35
C LEU A 44 -6.89 9.79 -4.21
N VAL A 45 -6.76 8.49 -4.03
CA VAL A 45 -5.86 7.61 -4.78
C VAL A 45 -6.70 6.59 -5.55
N SER A 46 -6.50 6.45 -6.85
CA SER A 46 -7.30 5.50 -7.64
C SER A 46 -6.50 4.81 -8.74
N GLY A 47 -6.94 3.66 -9.22
CA GLY A 47 -6.34 3.05 -10.40
C GLY A 47 -6.05 1.56 -10.31
N SER A 48 -4.81 1.15 -10.57
CA SER A 48 -4.41 -0.25 -10.72
C SER A 48 -4.86 -1.14 -9.57
N THR A 49 -5.66 -2.16 -9.88
CA THR A 49 -6.07 -3.20 -8.92
C THR A 49 -4.91 -4.14 -8.55
N THR A 50 -3.81 -4.13 -9.28
CA THR A 50 -2.57 -4.81 -8.87
C THR A 50 -1.90 -4.08 -7.70
N VAL A 51 -1.86 -2.75 -7.76
CA VAL A 51 -1.23 -1.90 -6.73
C VAL A 51 -2.16 -1.69 -5.54
N LEU A 52 -3.46 -1.90 -5.72
CA LEU A 52 -4.50 -1.63 -4.71
C LEU A 52 -4.15 -2.16 -3.30
N PRO A 53 -3.76 -3.45 -3.11
CA PRO A 53 -3.43 -3.94 -1.77
C PRO A 53 -2.28 -3.16 -1.11
N LEU A 54 -1.23 -2.81 -1.88
CA LEU A 54 -0.12 -2.01 -1.37
C LEU A 54 -0.58 -0.59 -1.02
N GLY A 55 -1.41 0.01 -1.89
CA GLY A 55 -1.97 1.33 -1.66
C GLY A 55 -2.81 1.40 -0.39
N GLU A 56 -3.71 0.43 -0.16
CA GLU A 56 -4.56 0.36 1.03
C GLU A 56 -3.74 0.19 2.32
N MET A 57 -2.79 -0.74 2.35
CA MET A 57 -1.95 -0.98 3.53
C MET A 57 -1.02 0.22 3.84
N ALA A 58 -0.48 0.85 2.79
CA ALA A 58 0.33 2.04 2.96
C ALA A 58 -0.50 3.24 3.44
N ALA A 59 -1.75 3.38 2.96
CA ALA A 59 -2.68 4.40 3.41
C ALA A 59 -3.02 4.24 4.89
N GLU A 60 -3.38 3.04 5.32
CA GLU A 60 -3.65 2.74 6.73
C GLU A 60 -2.45 3.06 7.62
N ALA A 61 -1.26 2.60 7.22
CA ALA A 61 -0.03 2.85 7.99
C ALA A 61 0.37 4.33 8.00
N PHE A 62 0.11 5.08 6.95
CA PHE A 62 0.35 6.51 6.85
C PHE A 62 -0.62 7.30 7.74
N ASP A 63 -1.90 7.00 7.67
CA ASP A 63 -2.96 7.68 8.43
C ASP A 63 -2.78 7.50 9.95
N LEU A 64 -2.26 6.34 10.40
CA LEU A 64 -1.94 6.09 11.81
C LEU A 64 -0.80 6.97 12.38
N GLN A 65 0.01 7.61 11.55
CA GLN A 65 1.18 8.39 11.99
C GLN A 65 0.97 9.90 12.00
N GLN A 66 -0.11 10.36 11.40
CA GLN A 66 -0.41 11.77 11.29
C GLN A 66 -1.93 11.97 11.19
N ASN A 67 -2.41 13.19 11.31
CA ASN A 67 -3.84 13.55 11.27
C ASN A 67 -4.13 14.73 10.32
N GLU A 68 -3.15 15.15 9.54
CA GLU A 68 -3.28 16.24 8.58
C GLU A 68 -3.96 15.78 7.29
N PHE A 69 -3.68 14.54 6.86
CA PHE A 69 -4.21 13.94 5.64
C PHE A 69 -4.94 12.64 5.93
N HIS A 70 -5.92 12.31 5.11
CA HIS A 70 -6.57 11.00 5.05
C HIS A 70 -6.49 10.46 3.63
N ILE A 71 -5.96 9.25 3.46
CA ILE A 71 -5.74 8.65 2.17
C ILE A 71 -6.88 7.69 1.83
N SER A 72 -7.68 8.03 0.82
CA SER A 72 -8.77 7.19 0.31
C SER A 72 -8.33 6.47 -0.96
N VAL A 73 -8.26 5.13 -0.92
CA VAL A 73 -7.73 4.32 -2.02
C VAL A 73 -8.84 3.53 -2.70
N THR A 74 -8.88 3.56 -4.04
CA THR A 74 -9.87 2.83 -4.84
C THR A 74 -9.24 2.15 -6.06
N GLY A 75 -9.76 0.99 -6.46
CA GLY A 75 -9.39 0.30 -7.69
C GLY A 75 -9.98 0.97 -8.94
N GLY A 76 -9.92 0.25 -10.07
CA GLY A 76 -10.55 0.66 -11.34
C GLY A 76 -9.68 0.47 -12.58
N GLY A 77 -8.42 0.01 -12.39
CA GLY A 77 -7.44 -0.19 -13.47
C GLY A 77 -6.56 1.04 -13.73
N THR A 78 -5.39 0.81 -14.30
CA THR A 78 -4.36 1.85 -14.55
C THR A 78 -4.91 3.00 -15.40
N GLY A 79 -5.57 2.69 -16.51
CA GLY A 79 -6.10 3.71 -17.43
C GLY A 79 -7.18 4.59 -16.79
N ALA A 80 -8.05 4.01 -15.95
CA ALA A 80 -9.05 4.76 -15.21
C ALA A 80 -8.39 5.70 -14.19
N GLY A 81 -7.35 5.23 -13.46
CA GLY A 81 -6.58 6.06 -12.54
C GLY A 81 -5.93 7.25 -13.24
N LEU A 82 -5.26 7.02 -14.37
CA LEU A 82 -4.63 8.08 -15.16
C LEU A 82 -5.66 9.11 -15.66
N THR A 83 -6.82 8.64 -16.12
CA THR A 83 -7.92 9.53 -16.51
C THR A 83 -8.45 10.34 -15.33
N ASN A 84 -8.61 9.69 -14.15
CA ASN A 84 -9.10 10.37 -12.95
C ASN A 84 -8.19 11.52 -12.50
N ILE A 85 -6.87 11.33 -12.50
CA ILE A 85 -5.95 12.42 -12.13
C ILE A 85 -5.91 13.53 -13.19
N ALA A 86 -5.99 13.18 -14.48
CA ALA A 86 -6.02 14.16 -15.56
C ALA A 86 -7.28 15.03 -15.53
N GLU A 87 -8.40 14.50 -15.08
CA GLU A 87 -9.69 15.18 -14.94
C GLU A 87 -9.93 15.75 -13.53
N GLY A 88 -8.95 15.64 -12.62
CA GLY A 88 -9.03 16.20 -11.27
C GLY A 88 -9.98 15.43 -10.32
N ARG A 89 -10.36 14.18 -10.66
CA ARG A 89 -11.21 13.33 -9.81
C ARG A 89 -10.43 12.58 -8.73
N SER A 90 -9.12 12.46 -8.87
CA SER A 90 -8.21 11.99 -7.83
C SER A 90 -6.89 12.74 -7.85
N ASN A 91 -6.12 12.62 -6.77
CA ASN A 91 -4.85 13.33 -6.59
C ASN A 91 -3.67 12.48 -7.08
N VAL A 92 -3.78 11.16 -6.95
CA VAL A 92 -2.75 10.19 -7.28
C VAL A 92 -3.38 9.02 -8.04
N ALA A 93 -2.74 8.57 -9.10
CA ALA A 93 -3.08 7.33 -9.77
C ALA A 93 -2.12 6.21 -9.36
N MET A 94 -2.65 5.01 -9.19
CA MET A 94 -1.88 3.77 -9.12
C MET A 94 -1.74 3.18 -10.51
N ALA A 95 -0.52 2.85 -10.94
CA ALA A 95 -0.26 2.29 -12.25
C ALA A 95 0.62 1.03 -12.17
N SER A 96 0.27 0.01 -12.94
CA SER A 96 1.02 -1.26 -13.03
C SER A 96 1.73 -1.43 -14.39
N ARG A 97 1.97 -0.33 -15.05
CA ARG A 97 2.84 -0.10 -16.20
C ARG A 97 3.22 1.39 -16.27
N GLU A 98 4.14 1.72 -17.09
CA GLU A 98 4.45 3.11 -17.44
C GLU A 98 3.27 3.80 -18.15
N VAL A 99 3.22 5.11 -18.08
CA VAL A 99 2.28 5.92 -18.88
C VAL A 99 2.70 5.81 -20.32
N THR A 100 1.76 5.41 -21.20
CA THR A 100 2.04 5.20 -22.62
C THR A 100 2.30 6.51 -23.35
N THR A 101 2.96 6.43 -24.51
CA THR A 101 3.19 7.59 -25.39
C THR A 101 1.86 8.25 -25.77
N ASP A 102 0.84 7.47 -26.16
CA ASP A 102 -0.49 7.98 -26.52
C ASP A 102 -1.14 8.77 -25.35
N GLU A 103 -0.98 8.25 -24.10
CA GLU A 103 -1.49 8.93 -22.91
C GLU A 103 -0.71 10.21 -22.61
N LYS A 104 0.62 10.19 -22.73
CA LYS A 104 1.47 11.39 -22.57
C LYS A 104 1.11 12.46 -23.59
N GLU A 105 0.99 12.11 -24.86
CA GLU A 105 0.60 13.02 -25.93
C GLU A 105 -0.80 13.60 -25.71
N LYS A 106 -1.78 12.74 -25.38
CA LYS A 106 -3.16 13.16 -25.11
C LYS A 106 -3.27 14.24 -24.01
N TYR A 107 -2.39 14.17 -23.02
CA TYR A 107 -2.45 15.04 -21.83
C TYR A 107 -1.24 15.98 -21.72
N ASN A 108 -0.56 16.29 -22.87
CA ASN A 108 0.56 17.22 -22.96
C ASN A 108 1.72 16.90 -22.01
N ASP A 109 2.04 15.62 -21.86
CA ASP A 109 3.14 15.09 -21.04
C ASP A 109 3.18 15.62 -19.60
N ARG A 110 2.01 15.79 -19.00
CA ARG A 110 1.89 16.33 -17.62
C ARG A 110 1.98 15.27 -16.52
N PHE A 111 2.07 13.99 -16.87
CA PHE A 111 2.18 12.92 -15.90
C PHE A 111 3.58 12.88 -15.28
N GLN A 112 3.63 12.73 -13.94
CA GLN A 112 4.85 12.46 -13.18
C GLN A 112 4.76 11.08 -12.56
N GLU A 113 5.68 10.19 -12.91
CA GLU A 113 5.70 8.78 -12.52
C GLU A 113 6.69 8.59 -11.36
N PHE A 114 6.23 8.00 -10.27
CA PHE A 114 7.02 7.68 -9.07
C PHE A 114 7.07 6.17 -8.91
N LEU A 115 8.24 5.57 -9.19
CA LEU A 115 8.46 4.13 -8.99
C LEU A 115 8.33 3.78 -7.52
N ILE A 116 7.48 2.79 -7.19
CA ILE A 116 7.18 2.38 -5.82
C ILE A 116 7.53 0.92 -5.53
N ALA A 117 7.52 0.04 -6.54
CA ALA A 117 7.87 -1.37 -6.40
C ALA A 117 8.11 -2.01 -7.78
N TYR A 118 8.71 -3.20 -7.76
CA TYR A 118 8.68 -4.13 -8.90
C TYR A 118 7.69 -5.27 -8.62
N ASP A 119 7.18 -5.89 -9.69
CA ASP A 119 6.20 -6.96 -9.63
C ASP A 119 6.42 -7.94 -10.79
N GLY A 120 5.97 -9.18 -10.61
CA GLY A 120 5.90 -10.18 -11.66
C GLY A 120 4.45 -10.50 -11.98
N ILE A 121 4.15 -10.78 -13.26
CA ILE A 121 2.84 -11.29 -13.67
C ILE A 121 2.94 -12.82 -13.78
N GLY A 122 2.32 -13.51 -12.83
CA GLY A 122 2.26 -14.97 -12.84
C GLY A 122 1.15 -15.48 -13.72
N VAL A 123 1.43 -16.56 -14.44
CA VAL A 123 0.43 -17.32 -15.21
C VAL A 123 -0.15 -18.38 -14.29
N ALA A 124 -1.38 -18.17 -13.87
CA ALA A 124 -2.10 -19.04 -12.96
C ALA A 124 -2.99 -20.03 -13.69
N VAL A 125 -3.03 -21.26 -13.22
CA VAL A 125 -3.92 -22.30 -13.73
C VAL A 125 -4.72 -22.92 -12.59
N SER A 126 -5.89 -23.46 -12.90
CA SER A 126 -6.68 -24.23 -11.94
C SER A 126 -5.87 -25.39 -11.38
N LYS A 127 -6.07 -25.68 -10.09
CA LYS A 127 -5.33 -26.76 -9.40
C LYS A 127 -5.39 -28.10 -10.14
N ALA A 128 -6.53 -28.49 -10.69
CA ALA A 128 -6.69 -29.71 -11.47
C ALA A 128 -5.78 -29.77 -12.71
N ILE A 129 -5.52 -28.62 -13.35
CA ILE A 129 -4.61 -28.52 -14.49
C ILE A 129 -3.17 -28.62 -14.05
N TYR A 130 -2.81 -27.93 -12.97
CA TYR A 130 -1.48 -28.00 -12.40
C TYR A 130 -1.12 -29.40 -11.94
N ASP A 131 -2.00 -30.07 -11.18
CA ASP A 131 -1.85 -31.45 -10.74
C ASP A 131 -1.87 -32.44 -11.90
N GLY A 132 -2.62 -32.13 -12.96
CA GLY A 132 -2.69 -32.90 -14.22
C GLY A 132 -1.43 -32.79 -15.11
N GLY A 133 -0.37 -32.13 -14.66
CA GLY A 133 0.94 -32.12 -15.28
C GLY A 133 1.35 -30.86 -16.02
N VAL A 134 0.47 -29.87 -16.18
CA VAL A 134 0.84 -28.58 -16.80
C VAL A 134 1.59 -27.72 -15.79
N LYS A 135 2.91 -27.82 -15.78
CA LYS A 135 3.81 -27.11 -14.84
C LYS A 135 4.62 -25.99 -15.50
N ASN A 136 4.67 -25.96 -16.82
CA ASN A 136 5.41 -25.00 -17.61
C ASN A 136 4.68 -24.73 -18.91
N LEU A 137 4.64 -23.46 -19.33
CA LEU A 137 4.21 -23.04 -20.66
C LEU A 137 5.29 -22.18 -21.28
N THR A 138 5.46 -22.30 -22.61
CA THR A 138 6.27 -21.33 -23.34
C THR A 138 5.46 -20.08 -23.67
N ARG A 139 6.13 -18.96 -23.94
CA ARG A 139 5.46 -17.75 -24.44
C ARG A 139 4.68 -18.01 -25.72
N ASP A 140 5.18 -18.84 -26.63
CA ASP A 140 4.47 -19.23 -27.84
C ASP A 140 3.19 -20.03 -27.55
N GLN A 141 3.24 -21.00 -26.62
CA GLN A 141 2.05 -21.74 -26.19
C GLN A 141 1.02 -20.81 -25.55
N LEU A 142 1.48 -19.90 -24.66
CA LEU A 142 0.62 -18.92 -24.01
C LEU A 142 -0.04 -17.98 -25.04
N LYS A 143 0.74 -17.49 -26.02
CA LYS A 143 0.23 -16.71 -27.15
C LYS A 143 -0.87 -17.47 -27.90
N LYS A 144 -0.63 -18.73 -28.26
CA LYS A 144 -1.61 -19.57 -28.98
C LYS A 144 -2.88 -19.86 -28.18
N ILE A 145 -2.78 -19.99 -26.85
CA ILE A 145 -3.95 -20.11 -25.98
C ILE A 145 -4.82 -18.84 -26.06
N TYR A 146 -4.22 -17.68 -25.89
CA TYR A 146 -4.95 -16.41 -25.92
C TYR A 146 -5.41 -16.03 -27.34
N ALA A 147 -4.73 -16.46 -28.37
CA ALA A 147 -5.16 -16.36 -29.77
C ALA A 147 -6.30 -17.38 -30.13
N GLY A 148 -6.59 -18.36 -29.25
CA GLY A 148 -7.61 -19.37 -29.50
C GLY A 148 -7.18 -20.50 -30.44
N GLU A 149 -5.89 -20.65 -30.71
CA GLU A 149 -5.30 -21.71 -31.55
C GLU A 149 -5.13 -23.01 -30.73
N ILE A 150 -4.75 -22.91 -29.45
CA ILE A 150 -4.72 -24.01 -28.50
C ILE A 150 -5.95 -23.88 -27.61
N THR A 151 -6.85 -24.87 -27.67
CA THR A 151 -8.15 -24.83 -27.00
C THR A 151 -8.35 -25.93 -25.97
N LYS A 152 -7.48 -26.95 -25.96
CA LYS A 152 -7.57 -28.07 -25.02
C LYS A 152 -6.26 -28.25 -24.25
N TRP A 153 -6.37 -28.56 -22.96
CA TRP A 153 -5.21 -28.84 -22.12
C TRP A 153 -4.44 -30.10 -22.52
N SER A 154 -5.11 -31.09 -23.16
CA SER A 154 -4.44 -32.27 -23.72
C SER A 154 -3.41 -31.96 -24.80
N GLN A 155 -3.56 -30.83 -25.52
CA GLN A 155 -2.54 -30.36 -26.48
C GLN A 155 -1.24 -29.90 -25.81
N LEU A 156 -1.27 -29.72 -24.48
CA LEU A 156 -0.15 -29.26 -23.65
C LEU A 156 0.29 -30.30 -22.61
N GLY A 157 -0.15 -31.56 -22.80
CA GLY A 157 0.18 -32.66 -21.88
C GLY A 157 -0.64 -32.69 -20.59
N GLY A 158 -1.71 -31.92 -20.53
CA GLY A 158 -2.67 -31.91 -19.42
C GLY A 158 -3.88 -32.81 -19.63
N PRO A 159 -4.92 -32.69 -18.77
CA PRO A 159 -6.17 -33.43 -18.89
C PRO A 159 -6.91 -33.16 -20.21
N ASP A 160 -7.76 -34.10 -20.67
CA ASP A 160 -8.62 -33.85 -21.83
C ASP A 160 -9.82 -32.99 -21.44
N SER A 161 -9.57 -31.70 -21.38
CA SER A 161 -10.58 -30.66 -21.11
C SER A 161 -10.28 -29.39 -21.91
N ASP A 162 -11.33 -28.61 -22.17
CA ASP A 162 -11.20 -27.31 -22.82
C ASP A 162 -10.49 -26.30 -21.90
N ILE A 163 -9.74 -25.39 -22.50
CA ILE A 163 -9.10 -24.29 -21.76
C ILE A 163 -10.11 -23.17 -21.56
N TYR A 164 -10.33 -22.78 -20.28
CA TYR A 164 -11.15 -21.63 -19.93
C TYR A 164 -10.25 -20.41 -19.71
N VAL A 165 -10.13 -19.58 -20.74
CA VAL A 165 -9.18 -18.46 -20.78
C VAL A 165 -9.81 -17.22 -20.14
N ILE A 166 -9.13 -16.65 -19.14
CA ILE A 166 -9.52 -15.45 -18.42
C ILE A 166 -8.53 -14.33 -18.75
N ALA A 167 -9.04 -13.19 -19.20
CA ALA A 167 -8.23 -11.98 -19.38
C ALA A 167 -8.71 -10.85 -18.46
N ARG A 168 -8.00 -9.75 -18.49
CA ARG A 168 -8.34 -8.51 -17.79
C ARG A 168 -9.05 -7.55 -18.74
N GLU A 169 -9.74 -6.60 -18.13
CA GLU A 169 -10.46 -5.51 -18.78
C GLU A 169 -9.54 -4.55 -19.53
N GLN A 170 -10.06 -3.82 -20.52
CA GLN A 170 -9.36 -2.74 -21.19
C GLN A 170 -8.98 -1.64 -20.18
N GLY A 171 -7.77 -1.10 -20.30
CA GLY A 171 -7.21 -0.15 -19.34
C GLY A 171 -6.53 -0.80 -18.13
N SER A 172 -6.53 -2.13 -18.03
CA SER A 172 -5.71 -2.84 -17.07
C SER A 172 -4.23 -2.79 -17.47
N GLY A 173 -3.38 -2.20 -16.63
CA GLY A 173 -1.93 -2.25 -16.87
C GLY A 173 -1.36 -3.67 -16.86
N THR A 174 -2.07 -4.64 -16.24
CA THR A 174 -1.68 -6.06 -16.28
C THR A 174 -2.00 -6.68 -17.64
N LEU A 175 -3.15 -6.34 -18.24
CA LEU A 175 -3.49 -6.71 -19.62
C LEU A 175 -2.46 -6.13 -20.59
N ASP A 176 -2.20 -4.82 -20.48
CA ASP A 176 -1.31 -4.13 -21.41
C ASP A 176 0.10 -4.74 -21.39
N THR A 177 0.66 -4.99 -20.18
CA THR A 177 1.98 -5.63 -20.03
C THR A 177 1.97 -7.09 -20.54
N PHE A 178 0.94 -7.86 -20.20
CA PHE A 178 0.80 -9.24 -20.68
C PHE A 178 0.74 -9.28 -22.19
N ASN A 179 -0.09 -8.46 -22.81
CA ASN A 179 -0.23 -8.43 -24.26
C ASN A 179 1.06 -7.94 -24.95
N GLU A 180 1.74 -6.93 -24.41
CA GLU A 180 3.01 -6.47 -24.97
C GLU A 180 4.05 -7.59 -25.01
N VAL A 181 4.23 -8.32 -23.91
CA VAL A 181 5.25 -9.36 -23.80
C VAL A 181 4.87 -10.65 -24.50
N ILE A 182 3.61 -11.07 -24.42
CA ILE A 182 3.15 -12.37 -24.94
C ILE A 182 2.61 -12.26 -26.36
N MET A 183 1.79 -11.25 -26.62
CA MET A 183 1.17 -11.10 -27.95
C MET A 183 2.03 -10.23 -28.88
N GLY A 184 2.96 -9.45 -28.32
CA GLY A 184 3.85 -8.53 -29.07
C GLY A 184 3.22 -7.17 -29.35
N ASN A 185 2.05 -6.87 -28.80
CA ASN A 185 1.36 -5.58 -28.89
C ASN A 185 0.39 -5.43 -27.72
N SER A 186 0.50 -4.36 -26.96
CA SER A 186 -0.36 -4.09 -25.79
C SER A 186 -1.86 -4.04 -26.13
N LYS A 187 -2.22 -3.67 -27.35
CA LYS A 187 -3.61 -3.62 -27.85
C LYS A 187 -4.01 -4.87 -28.66
N ALA A 188 -3.26 -5.98 -28.55
CA ALA A 188 -3.55 -7.20 -29.29
C ALA A 188 -4.93 -7.77 -28.96
N GLU A 189 -5.60 -8.29 -29.98
CA GLU A 189 -6.82 -9.07 -29.81
C GLU A 189 -6.49 -10.46 -29.24
N THR A 190 -7.35 -10.94 -28.36
CA THR A 190 -7.21 -12.24 -27.70
C THR A 190 -8.48 -13.06 -27.84
N PRO A 191 -8.78 -13.55 -29.07
CA PRO A 191 -10.06 -14.24 -29.36
C PRO A 191 -10.28 -15.56 -28.61
N GLY A 192 -9.21 -16.11 -28.00
CA GLY A 192 -9.32 -17.29 -27.12
C GLY A 192 -9.99 -17.01 -25.77
N VAL A 193 -10.10 -15.75 -25.37
CA VAL A 193 -10.66 -15.34 -24.08
C VAL A 193 -12.16 -15.70 -23.97
N LYS A 194 -12.52 -16.27 -22.83
CA LYS A 194 -13.91 -16.66 -22.50
C LYS A 194 -14.53 -15.73 -21.45
N THR A 195 -13.71 -15.11 -20.60
CA THR A 195 -14.17 -14.21 -19.55
C THR A 195 -13.20 -13.04 -19.38
N ILE A 196 -13.75 -11.86 -19.19
CA ILE A 196 -13.05 -10.64 -18.81
C ILE A 196 -13.26 -10.41 -17.31
N ALA A 197 -12.18 -10.39 -16.53
CA ALA A 197 -12.19 -10.04 -15.12
C ALA A 197 -11.88 -8.55 -14.94
N MET A 198 -12.65 -7.87 -14.08
CA MET A 198 -12.54 -6.43 -13.83
C MET A 198 -11.49 -6.08 -12.77
N SER A 199 -10.85 -7.09 -12.17
CA SER A 199 -9.80 -6.89 -11.17
C SER A 199 -8.86 -8.11 -11.07
N SER A 200 -7.68 -7.91 -10.45
CA SER A 200 -6.78 -9.02 -10.13
C SER A 200 -7.41 -10.02 -9.15
N ALA A 201 -8.23 -9.55 -8.21
CA ALA A 201 -8.96 -10.40 -7.28
C ALA A 201 -9.98 -11.30 -8.00
N GLU A 202 -10.69 -10.78 -9.01
CA GLU A 202 -11.61 -11.58 -9.81
C GLU A 202 -10.90 -12.64 -10.64
N VAL A 203 -9.72 -12.36 -11.21
CA VAL A 203 -8.89 -13.38 -11.87
C VAL A 203 -8.58 -14.52 -10.89
N LYS A 204 -8.10 -14.17 -9.69
CA LYS A 204 -7.80 -15.16 -8.64
C LYS A 204 -9.02 -16.02 -8.35
N THR A 205 -10.17 -15.40 -8.07
CA THR A 205 -11.41 -16.11 -7.78
C THR A 205 -11.85 -17.00 -8.93
N ALA A 206 -11.77 -16.53 -10.17
CA ALA A 206 -12.20 -17.29 -11.33
C ALA A 206 -11.29 -18.50 -11.62
N VAL A 207 -9.98 -18.36 -11.41
CA VAL A 207 -9.02 -19.49 -11.57
C VAL A 207 -9.20 -20.52 -10.46
N THR A 208 -9.31 -20.08 -9.19
CA THR A 208 -9.48 -21.00 -8.05
C THR A 208 -10.85 -21.69 -8.04
N GLY A 209 -11.87 -21.02 -8.53
CA GLY A 209 -13.23 -21.56 -8.65
C GLY A 209 -13.45 -22.47 -9.87
N SER A 210 -12.43 -22.69 -10.70
CA SER A 210 -12.51 -23.51 -11.92
C SER A 210 -11.61 -24.74 -11.81
N ASN A 211 -11.91 -25.79 -12.59
CA ASN A 211 -11.04 -26.94 -12.76
C ASN A 211 -10.27 -26.94 -14.10
N LYS A 212 -10.41 -25.90 -14.93
CA LYS A 212 -9.86 -25.83 -16.30
C LYS A 212 -9.44 -24.44 -16.76
N ALA A 213 -9.35 -23.49 -15.81
CA ALA A 213 -9.03 -22.11 -16.14
C ALA A 213 -7.53 -21.83 -16.25
N ILE A 214 -7.24 -20.79 -17.04
CA ILE A 214 -5.97 -20.08 -17.08
C ILE A 214 -6.22 -18.58 -16.99
N GLY A 215 -5.38 -17.87 -16.24
CA GLY A 215 -5.40 -16.42 -16.12
C GLY A 215 -4.03 -15.88 -15.74
N TYR A 216 -3.91 -14.57 -15.59
CA TYR A 216 -2.66 -13.93 -15.19
C TYR A 216 -2.94 -12.79 -14.21
N LEU A 217 -2.05 -12.66 -13.21
CA LEU A 217 -2.20 -11.67 -12.13
C LEU A 217 -0.85 -11.37 -11.47
N GLY A 218 -0.78 -10.26 -10.72
CA GLY A 218 0.44 -9.84 -10.04
C GLY A 218 0.90 -10.79 -8.94
N PHE A 219 2.18 -10.77 -8.64
CA PHE A 219 2.84 -11.66 -7.67
C PHE A 219 2.24 -11.57 -6.27
N SER A 220 1.83 -10.38 -5.82
CA SER A 220 1.17 -10.18 -4.53
C SER A 220 -0.12 -11.00 -4.35
N TYR A 221 -0.86 -11.26 -5.43
CA TYR A 221 -2.09 -12.07 -5.39
C TYR A 221 -1.83 -13.58 -5.36
N ILE A 222 -0.60 -14.01 -5.67
CA ILE A 222 -0.21 -15.41 -5.78
C ILE A 222 0.42 -15.92 -4.47
N GLN A 223 0.77 -15.01 -3.57
CA GLN A 223 1.28 -15.38 -2.24
C GLN A 223 0.27 -16.26 -1.50
N GLY A 224 0.71 -17.48 -1.12
CA GLY A 224 -0.15 -18.45 -0.46
C GLY A 224 -0.17 -19.81 -1.19
N LYS A 225 -1.04 -20.72 -0.76
CA LYS A 225 -1.14 -22.11 -1.28
C LYS A 225 -2.43 -22.36 -2.07
N ASP A 226 -3.20 -21.33 -2.31
CA ASP A 226 -4.55 -21.41 -2.89
C ASP A 226 -4.56 -21.22 -4.42
N LEU A 227 -3.43 -20.88 -5.02
CA LEU A 227 -3.29 -20.63 -6.45
C LEU A 227 -1.97 -21.20 -6.97
N ASP A 228 -2.04 -22.05 -7.99
CA ASP A 228 -0.87 -22.60 -8.65
C ASP A 228 -0.48 -21.77 -9.87
N THR A 229 0.83 -21.49 -10.01
CA THR A 229 1.37 -20.83 -11.20
C THR A 229 2.32 -21.74 -11.96
N VAL A 230 2.25 -21.68 -13.28
CA VAL A 230 3.17 -22.41 -14.16
C VAL A 230 4.43 -21.58 -14.41
N ALA A 231 5.55 -22.28 -14.62
CA ALA A 231 6.76 -21.66 -15.13
C ALA A 231 6.51 -21.09 -16.54
N LEU A 232 7.19 -20.02 -16.90
CA LEU A 232 7.17 -19.44 -18.24
C LEU A 232 8.56 -19.62 -18.89
N ASP A 233 8.62 -20.27 -20.04
CA ASP A 233 9.89 -20.65 -20.71
C ASP A 233 10.88 -21.37 -19.76
N GLY A 234 10.38 -22.21 -18.85
CA GLY A 234 11.17 -22.92 -17.85
C GLY A 234 11.60 -22.07 -16.64
N LYS A 235 11.19 -20.82 -16.54
CA LYS A 235 11.49 -19.93 -15.42
C LYS A 235 10.30 -19.82 -14.49
N GLN A 236 10.49 -20.19 -13.21
CA GLN A 236 9.51 -19.89 -12.16
C GLN A 236 9.53 -18.40 -11.85
N MET A 237 8.36 -17.87 -11.54
CA MET A 237 8.25 -16.50 -11.03
C MET A 237 8.65 -16.49 -9.55
N THR A 238 9.81 -15.93 -9.25
CA THR A 238 10.34 -15.70 -7.91
C THR A 238 10.90 -14.29 -7.78
N VAL A 239 11.16 -13.84 -6.57
CA VAL A 239 11.79 -12.54 -6.32
C VAL A 239 13.13 -12.45 -7.07
N GLU A 240 13.93 -13.54 -7.06
CA GLU A 240 15.23 -13.60 -7.72
C GLU A 240 15.10 -13.47 -9.24
N THR A 241 14.19 -14.25 -9.86
CA THR A 241 14.04 -14.26 -11.33
C THR A 241 13.38 -12.98 -11.87
N ILE A 242 12.62 -12.26 -11.03
CA ILE A 242 12.10 -10.94 -11.36
C ILE A 242 13.23 -9.90 -11.27
N LYS A 243 14.04 -9.93 -10.19
CA LYS A 243 15.13 -8.98 -9.97
C LYS A 243 16.27 -9.11 -11.01
N ASP A 244 16.64 -10.34 -11.39
CA ASP A 244 17.69 -10.59 -12.38
C ASP A 244 17.21 -10.46 -13.85
N GLY A 245 15.89 -10.22 -14.03
CA GLY A 245 15.28 -10.04 -15.36
C GLY A 245 15.11 -11.34 -16.16
N SER A 246 15.37 -12.52 -15.57
CA SER A 246 15.21 -13.82 -16.26
C SER A 246 13.74 -14.25 -16.39
N TYR A 247 12.83 -13.70 -15.59
CA TYR A 247 11.38 -13.87 -15.74
C TYR A 247 10.82 -12.75 -16.63
N SER A 248 10.34 -13.11 -17.81
CA SER A 248 10.01 -12.13 -18.86
C SER A 248 8.77 -11.27 -18.59
N LEU A 249 7.88 -11.68 -17.70
CA LEU A 249 6.69 -10.92 -17.32
C LEU A 249 6.93 -10.09 -16.02
N ALA A 250 8.15 -9.57 -15.85
CA ALA A 250 8.46 -8.58 -14.80
C ALA A 250 8.05 -7.17 -15.23
N ARG A 251 7.66 -6.33 -14.26
CA ARG A 251 7.22 -4.95 -14.49
C ARG A 251 7.50 -4.03 -13.32
N LYS A 252 7.38 -2.74 -13.57
CA LYS A 252 7.44 -1.68 -12.57
C LYS A 252 6.04 -1.24 -12.15
N LEU A 253 5.90 -0.83 -10.90
CA LEU A 253 4.67 -0.26 -10.34
C LEU A 253 4.91 1.19 -9.93
N TYR A 254 3.91 2.04 -10.17
CA TYR A 254 4.04 3.48 -9.99
C TYR A 254 2.87 4.07 -9.22
N LEU A 255 3.17 5.14 -8.48
CA LEU A 255 2.21 6.21 -8.24
C LEU A 255 2.44 7.28 -9.30
N VAL A 256 1.36 7.90 -9.78
CA VAL A 256 1.43 8.91 -10.83
C VAL A 256 0.63 10.13 -10.41
N THR A 257 1.14 11.33 -10.68
CA THR A 257 0.41 12.59 -10.50
C THR A 257 0.25 13.32 -11.82
N PHE A 258 -0.70 14.25 -11.88
CA PHE A 258 -0.91 15.11 -13.03
C PHE A 258 -0.38 16.52 -12.75
N GLY A 259 0.83 16.79 -13.16
CA GLY A 259 1.64 17.91 -12.71
C GLY A 259 2.24 17.68 -11.33
N SER A 260 2.71 18.73 -10.68
CA SER A 260 3.31 18.65 -9.35
C SER A 260 2.30 18.13 -8.32
N PRO A 261 2.67 17.17 -7.45
CA PRO A 261 1.80 16.66 -6.42
C PRO A 261 1.44 17.77 -5.41
N ASN A 262 0.20 17.78 -4.95
CA ASN A 262 -0.18 18.60 -3.79
C ASN A 262 0.50 18.08 -2.50
N PRO A 263 0.51 18.84 -1.39
CA PRO A 263 1.24 18.45 -0.17
C PRO A 263 0.87 17.05 0.34
N GLY A 264 -0.41 16.68 0.38
CA GLY A 264 -0.85 15.37 0.86
C GLY A 264 -0.46 14.23 -0.09
N ALA A 265 -0.62 14.42 -1.40
CA ALA A 265 -0.15 13.46 -2.41
C ALA A 265 1.37 13.26 -2.31
N LYS A 266 2.13 14.35 -2.14
CA LYS A 266 3.59 14.29 -1.96
C LYS A 266 3.96 13.52 -0.71
N ALA A 267 3.32 13.81 0.41
CA ALA A 267 3.60 13.15 1.69
C ALA A 267 3.33 11.63 1.61
N TYR A 268 2.22 11.23 0.98
CA TYR A 268 1.90 9.81 0.77
C TYR A 268 2.88 9.11 -0.18
N ILE A 269 3.28 9.76 -1.29
CA ILE A 269 4.28 9.23 -2.22
C ILE A 269 5.63 9.06 -1.51
N ASP A 270 6.07 10.05 -0.75
CA ASP A 270 7.33 10.01 0.00
C ASP A 270 7.30 8.92 1.07
N PHE A 271 6.16 8.75 1.78
CA PHE A 271 5.97 7.65 2.73
C PHE A 271 6.13 6.28 2.06
N LEU A 272 5.42 6.05 0.94
CA LEU A 272 5.45 4.75 0.27
C LEU A 272 6.84 4.44 -0.31
N LYS A 273 7.58 5.45 -0.77
CA LYS A 273 8.97 5.32 -1.24
C LYS A 273 9.99 5.23 -0.10
N GLY A 274 9.62 5.61 1.10
CA GLY A 274 10.47 5.57 2.28
C GLY A 274 10.61 4.16 2.88
N PRO A 275 11.49 3.99 3.90
CA PRO A 275 11.82 2.68 4.46
C PRO A 275 10.61 1.89 4.94
N GLN A 276 9.62 2.57 5.52
CA GLN A 276 8.42 1.93 6.05
C GLN A 276 7.49 1.46 4.94
N GLY A 277 7.24 2.30 3.93
CA GLY A 277 6.44 1.92 2.76
C GLY A 277 7.08 0.77 1.97
N GLN A 278 8.40 0.77 1.84
CA GLN A 278 9.14 -0.31 1.17
C GLN A 278 9.12 -1.62 1.98
N LYS A 279 9.13 -1.53 3.30
CA LYS A 279 8.91 -2.72 4.17
C LYS A 279 7.50 -3.28 4.01
N ILE A 280 6.47 -2.42 3.98
CA ILE A 280 5.09 -2.84 3.69
C ILE A 280 5.01 -3.53 2.32
N ALA A 281 5.68 -2.99 1.30
CA ALA A 281 5.73 -3.60 -0.02
C ALA A 281 6.33 -5.03 0.04
N GLU A 282 7.46 -5.21 0.69
CA GLU A 282 8.14 -6.51 0.83
C GLU A 282 7.28 -7.53 1.59
N GLU A 283 6.72 -7.16 2.73
CA GLU A 283 5.88 -8.03 3.57
C GLU A 283 4.60 -8.49 2.85
N ASN A 284 4.18 -7.77 1.81
CA ASN A 284 2.97 -8.05 1.05
C ASN A 284 3.22 -8.55 -0.37
N GLY A 285 4.41 -9.09 -0.62
CA GLY A 285 4.75 -9.80 -1.85
C GLY A 285 5.04 -8.88 -3.05
N PHE A 286 5.33 -7.62 -2.80
CA PHE A 286 5.93 -6.74 -3.81
C PHE A 286 7.45 -6.73 -3.65
N ILE A 287 8.16 -6.40 -4.72
CA ILE A 287 9.62 -6.33 -4.69
C ILE A 287 10.01 -4.87 -4.48
N PRO A 288 10.66 -4.53 -3.34
CA PRO A 288 11.02 -3.17 -3.02
C PRO A 288 11.95 -2.54 -4.07
N VAL A 289 11.82 -1.23 -4.24
CA VAL A 289 12.84 -0.41 -4.87
C VAL A 289 13.98 -0.26 -3.87
N GLU A 290 15.22 -0.54 -4.27
CA GLU A 290 16.37 -0.39 -3.38
C GLU A 290 16.42 1.04 -2.84
N TYR A 291 16.23 1.17 -1.54
CA TYR A 291 16.36 2.44 -0.84
C TYR A 291 17.85 2.71 -0.61
N SER A 292 18.44 3.59 -1.41
CA SER A 292 19.78 4.11 -1.13
C SER A 292 19.65 5.10 0.03
N ALA A 293 20.09 4.68 1.22
CA ALA A 293 20.07 5.48 2.46
C ALA A 293 20.96 6.76 2.41
N THR A 294 21.46 7.13 1.21
CA THR A 294 22.45 8.17 1.02
C THR A 294 21.88 9.60 0.91
N SER A 295 20.59 9.84 1.05
CA SER A 295 20.01 11.17 0.81
C SER A 295 19.32 11.84 2.01
N VAL A 296 19.43 11.31 3.23
CA VAL A 296 18.99 12.03 4.44
C VAL A 296 20.21 12.29 5.32
N ALA A 297 21.14 13.11 4.84
CA ALA A 297 22.05 13.84 5.74
C ALA A 297 21.21 14.92 6.45
N VAL A 298 20.74 14.59 7.64
CA VAL A 298 20.27 15.56 8.60
C VAL A 298 21.34 16.63 8.76
N GLN A 299 21.03 17.85 8.34
CA GLN A 299 21.80 19.03 8.74
C GLN A 299 21.64 19.23 10.25
N THR A 300 22.40 18.49 11.04
CA THR A 300 22.67 18.88 12.40
C THR A 300 23.67 20.04 12.35
N ASN A 301 23.18 21.23 12.61
CA ASN A 301 24.02 22.40 12.91
C ASN A 301 25.00 22.04 14.04
N GLN A 302 26.24 21.74 13.67
CA GLN A 302 27.35 21.74 14.62
C GLN A 302 27.80 23.20 14.86
N THR A 303 27.30 23.75 15.95
CA THR A 303 27.93 24.95 16.56
C THR A 303 29.26 24.48 17.13
N SER A 304 30.32 24.89 16.49
CA SER A 304 31.71 24.67 16.94
C SER A 304 31.97 25.45 18.21
N GLY A 305 31.99 24.77 19.36
CA GLY A 305 32.61 25.24 20.58
C GLY A 305 33.94 24.52 20.78
N LYS A 306 35.05 25.22 20.55
CA LYS A 306 36.40 24.79 20.99
C LYS A 306 36.42 24.88 22.50
N GLU A 307 36.70 23.78 23.20
CA GLU A 307 37.33 23.87 24.51
C GLU A 307 38.33 22.72 24.75
N ASN A 308 39.44 23.12 25.35
CA ASN A 308 40.69 22.41 25.52
C ASN A 308 40.59 21.17 26.42
N GLN A 309 41.38 20.15 26.08
CA GLN A 309 41.79 19.09 27.03
C GLN A 309 42.73 19.63 28.11
N PRO A 310 42.72 19.01 29.30
CA PRO A 310 43.93 18.34 29.74
C PRO A 310 43.70 16.91 30.27
N SER A 311 44.72 16.11 30.00
CA SER A 311 44.91 14.73 30.42
C SER A 311 45.07 14.57 31.93
N ALA A 312 44.53 13.52 32.56
CA ALA A 312 45.31 12.57 33.36
C ALA A 312 44.45 11.60 34.22
N LYS A 313 44.92 10.36 34.23
CA LYS A 313 45.02 9.36 35.30
C LYS A 313 43.83 8.38 35.53
N LYS A 314 44.21 7.12 35.32
CA LYS A 314 43.58 5.88 35.80
C LYS A 314 43.49 5.86 37.33
N GLN A 315 42.43 5.29 37.87
CA GLN A 315 42.37 4.18 38.85
C GLN A 315 40.94 3.83 39.26
N PRO A 316 40.68 2.72 40.01
CA PRO A 316 39.79 1.66 39.54
C PRO A 316 38.57 1.42 40.46
N GLY A 317 37.63 0.65 39.92
CA GLY A 317 36.78 -0.26 40.71
C GLY A 317 35.70 0.36 41.57
N PHE A 318 34.44 0.11 41.17
CA PHE A 318 33.40 -0.29 42.13
C PHE A 318 32.28 -1.00 41.35
N GLU A 319 32.20 -2.28 41.58
CA GLU A 319 30.97 -3.06 41.29
C GLU A 319 29.92 -2.61 42.30
N LEU A 320 28.69 -2.41 41.80
CA LEU A 320 27.50 -2.48 42.65
C LEU A 320 26.32 -2.96 41.81
N THR A 321 26.01 -4.21 41.99
CA THR A 321 24.75 -4.90 41.82
C THR A 321 23.63 -4.20 42.61
N PHE A 322 22.48 -3.98 41.93
CA PHE A 322 21.13 -4.01 42.51
C PHE A 322 20.19 -4.28 41.37
N ALA A 323 19.67 -5.48 41.23
CA ALA A 323 18.55 -6.08 41.93
C ALA A 323 17.20 -5.63 41.37
N LEU A 324 16.60 -6.61 40.70
CA LEU A 324 15.17 -6.88 40.48
C LEU A 324 14.23 -6.21 41.50
N ALA A 325 13.16 -5.64 41.01
CA ALA A 325 11.82 -5.88 41.53
C ALA A 325 10.76 -5.11 40.71
N GLY A 326 9.68 -5.75 40.33
CA GLY A 326 8.50 -5.08 39.74
C GLY A 326 7.71 -5.95 38.78
N LEU A 327 7.50 -7.19 39.19
CA LEU A 327 6.52 -8.13 38.61
C LEU A 327 5.08 -7.76 39.07
N LEU A 328 4.14 -8.13 38.21
CA LEU A 328 2.76 -8.51 38.48
C LEU A 328 1.66 -7.43 38.44
N GLY A 329 0.75 -7.74 37.56
CA GLY A 329 -0.69 -7.47 37.69
C GLY A 329 -1.27 -6.81 36.47
N VAL A 330 -1.94 -7.48 35.60
CA VAL A 330 -3.33 -7.90 35.69
C VAL A 330 -3.65 -8.87 34.56
N SER A 331 -3.94 -10.07 34.97
CA SER A 331 -4.61 -11.11 34.20
C SER A 331 -6.12 -11.01 34.43
N CYS A 332 -6.87 -11.48 33.45
CA CYS A 332 -8.30 -11.80 33.50
C CYS A 332 -9.33 -10.69 33.47
N ILE A 333 -10.07 -10.60 32.35
CA ILE A 333 -11.53 -10.92 32.38
C ILE A 333 -11.92 -11.45 30.98
N LEU A 334 -11.95 -12.76 30.86
CA LEU A 334 -12.82 -13.50 29.95
C LEU A 334 -14.22 -13.53 30.60
N HIS A 335 -15.24 -13.02 29.94
CA HIS A 335 -16.58 -13.48 30.22
C HIS A 335 -17.39 -13.73 28.96
N ARG A 336 -17.77 -14.98 28.83
CA ARG A 336 -18.75 -15.60 27.93
C ARG A 336 -20.06 -14.78 27.90
N ARG A 337 -20.67 -14.67 26.74
CA ARG A 337 -22.12 -14.87 26.60
C ARG A 337 -22.44 -15.64 25.32
N LYS A 338 -22.95 -16.86 25.55
CA LYS A 338 -23.84 -17.58 24.63
C LYS A 338 -25.24 -16.92 24.71
N VAL A 339 -25.84 -16.63 23.61
CA VAL A 339 -27.14 -17.14 23.13
C VAL A 339 -27.13 -16.94 21.63
#